data_673427dfbfe042cbafa1df08bc42896d
#
_entry.id   673427dfbfe042cbafa1df08bc42896d
#
_cell.length_a   1.000
_cell.length_b   1.000
_cell.length_c   1.000
_cell.angle_alpha   90.00
_cell.angle_beta   90.00
_cell.angle_gamma   90.00
#
_symmetry.space_group_name_H-M   'P 1'
#
loop_
_entity.id
_entity.type
_entity.pdbx_description
1 polymer ?
#
loop_
_entity_poly.entity_id
_entity_poly.type
_entity_poly.pdbx_seq_one_letter_code
_entity_poly.pdbx_strand_id
1 'polypeptide(L)'
;MRLFTTLFAFLLVCGTGLLAQAPTVETIVDNYLEAIGGADSWRSLKSMKMSGEASMQGMTFPFTMITAEGDKMRQVVDVQGQQMIQAYDGKDAWMVAPFMGMTEPTPMPKEQAAEMKEERFLPEFIDAEERGFKIEAVEGKELEGTPTYGLRVTTEEGFDRTYYFDQEYFIPIMMASKVKEGPQAGTVMETYLSDYQEVEGIVVPMFMEVKVSGATMQKISIKEAALNVEVNDEMFAMPKPAMKEDGQ
;
A
#
# COMPACT_ATOMS: atom_id res chain seq x y z
N MET A 1 14.55 -79.82 24.44
CA MET A 1 14.17 -78.42 24.84
C MET A 1 14.85 -77.49 23.87
N ARG A 2 14.11 -77.02 22.82
CA ARG A 2 14.63 -76.20 21.75
C ARG A 2 14.17 -74.73 22.00
N LEU A 3 15.11 -73.86 22.30
CA LEU A 3 14.85 -72.37 22.37
C LEU A 3 14.67 -71.82 20.96
N PHE A 4 13.52 -71.24 20.69
CA PHE A 4 13.28 -70.40 19.54
C PHE A 4 13.61 -68.98 19.93
N THR A 5 14.68 -68.43 19.34
CA THR A 5 15.04 -66.97 19.46
C THR A 5 14.38 -66.22 18.31
N THR A 6 13.32 -65.48 18.61
CA THR A 6 12.65 -64.59 17.62
C THR A 6 13.40 -63.27 17.54
N LEU A 7 14.04 -63.05 16.41
CA LEU A 7 14.73 -61.76 16.08
C LEU A 7 13.70 -60.77 15.60
N PHE A 8 13.42 -59.72 16.41
CA PHE A 8 12.51 -58.62 16.05
C PHE A 8 13.33 -57.56 15.31
N ALA A 9 13.21 -57.52 13.96
CA ALA A 9 13.82 -56.47 13.13
C ALA A 9 13.02 -55.18 13.27
N PHE A 10 13.59 -54.18 13.94
CA PHE A 10 13.04 -52.84 14.05
C PHE A 10 13.34 -52.07 12.76
N LEU A 11 12.35 -51.95 11.89
CA LEU A 11 12.46 -51.12 10.65
C LEU A 11 12.41 -49.63 11.02
N LEU A 12 13.58 -48.99 11.03
CA LEU A 12 13.70 -47.55 11.23
C LEU A 12 13.26 -46.88 9.93
N VAL A 13 12.00 -46.44 9.88
CA VAL A 13 11.51 -45.59 8.77
C VAL A 13 12.08 -44.16 9.00
N CYS A 14 13.23 -43.88 8.38
CA CYS A 14 13.71 -42.49 8.23
C CYS A 14 12.73 -41.75 7.33
N GLY A 15 11.78 -41.06 7.94
CA GLY A 15 10.99 -40.05 7.24
C GLY A 15 11.92 -38.91 6.79
N THR A 16 12.31 -38.93 5.51
CA THR A 16 12.91 -37.73 4.89
C THR A 16 11.81 -36.66 4.83
N GLY A 17 11.79 -35.80 5.85
CA GLY A 17 11.01 -34.57 5.73
C GLY A 17 11.48 -33.84 4.48
N LEU A 18 10.65 -33.78 3.44
CA LEU A 18 10.85 -32.80 2.37
C LEU A 18 10.82 -31.42 3.06
N LEU A 19 11.99 -30.81 3.19
CA LEU A 19 12.05 -29.38 3.45
C LEU A 19 11.41 -28.71 2.21
N ALA A 20 10.18 -28.24 2.35
CA ALA A 20 9.54 -27.47 1.31
C ALA A 20 10.46 -26.28 1.05
N GLN A 21 11.01 -26.20 -0.17
CA GLN A 21 11.82 -25.09 -0.58
C GLN A 21 10.94 -23.83 -0.56
N ALA A 22 11.43 -22.74 0.03
CA ALA A 22 10.71 -21.47 0.02
C ALA A 22 10.39 -21.08 -1.45
N PRO A 23 9.20 -20.52 -1.72
CA PRO A 23 8.83 -20.12 -3.07
C PRO A 23 9.78 -19.06 -3.61
N THR A 24 9.94 -19.01 -4.93
CA THR A 24 10.73 -17.98 -5.60
C THR A 24 9.99 -16.63 -5.54
N VAL A 25 10.71 -15.53 -5.79
CA VAL A 25 10.10 -14.18 -5.93
C VAL A 25 8.97 -14.21 -6.94
N GLU A 26 9.19 -14.79 -8.11
CA GLU A 26 8.20 -14.93 -9.18
C GLU A 26 6.95 -15.67 -8.69
N THR A 27 7.11 -16.80 -8.00
CA THR A 27 5.99 -17.55 -7.45
C THR A 27 5.17 -16.73 -6.45
N ILE A 28 5.82 -15.94 -5.58
CA ILE A 28 5.12 -15.09 -4.61
C ILE A 28 4.34 -13.99 -5.34
N VAL A 29 4.97 -13.34 -6.32
CA VAL A 29 4.36 -12.28 -7.12
C VAL A 29 3.17 -12.79 -7.93
N ASP A 30 3.31 -13.94 -8.62
CA ASP A 30 2.24 -14.52 -9.43
C ASP A 30 1.01 -14.86 -8.58
N ASN A 31 1.22 -15.53 -7.43
CA ASN A 31 0.12 -15.86 -6.51
C ASN A 31 -0.52 -14.59 -5.91
N TYR A 32 0.29 -13.58 -5.58
CA TYR A 32 -0.23 -12.30 -5.13
C TYR A 32 -1.12 -11.63 -6.19
N LEU A 33 -0.63 -11.55 -7.43
CA LEU A 33 -1.40 -10.93 -8.51
C LEU A 33 -2.72 -11.68 -8.78
N GLU A 34 -2.70 -13.02 -8.70
CA GLU A 34 -3.92 -13.83 -8.78
C GLU A 34 -4.86 -13.52 -7.60
N ALA A 35 -4.34 -13.48 -6.38
CA ALA A 35 -5.12 -13.22 -5.16
C ALA A 35 -5.82 -11.85 -5.17
N ILE A 36 -5.25 -10.83 -5.81
CA ILE A 36 -5.84 -9.49 -5.88
C ILE A 36 -6.74 -9.25 -7.10
N GLY A 37 -7.07 -10.30 -7.88
CA GLY A 37 -8.00 -10.21 -9.02
C GLY A 37 -7.33 -10.19 -10.39
N GLY A 38 -6.02 -10.40 -10.47
CA GLY A 38 -5.23 -10.53 -11.69
C GLY A 38 -4.70 -9.20 -12.24
N ALA A 39 -3.47 -9.25 -12.77
CA ALA A 39 -2.80 -8.06 -13.30
C ALA A 39 -3.58 -7.37 -14.43
N ASP A 40 -4.26 -8.12 -15.30
CA ASP A 40 -5.02 -7.55 -16.42
C ASP A 40 -6.26 -6.77 -15.94
N SER A 41 -6.92 -7.24 -14.89
CA SER A 41 -8.04 -6.52 -14.26
C SER A 41 -7.55 -5.17 -13.72
N TRP A 42 -6.43 -5.16 -13.02
CA TRP A 42 -5.81 -3.92 -12.51
C TRP A 42 -5.40 -2.97 -13.64
N ARG A 43 -4.77 -3.47 -14.72
CA ARG A 43 -4.38 -2.64 -15.89
C ARG A 43 -5.60 -2.04 -16.61
N SER A 44 -6.76 -2.66 -16.50
CA SER A 44 -7.99 -2.16 -17.13
C SER A 44 -8.64 -1.02 -16.35
N LEU A 45 -8.24 -0.80 -15.10
CA LEU A 45 -8.79 0.28 -14.28
C LEU A 45 -8.35 1.65 -14.79
N LYS A 46 -9.30 2.57 -14.79
CA LYS A 46 -9.06 3.98 -15.12
C LYS A 46 -8.98 4.87 -13.89
N SER A 47 -9.73 4.52 -12.87
CA SER A 47 -9.82 5.25 -11.62
C SER A 47 -10.37 4.38 -10.50
N MET A 48 -10.09 4.78 -9.27
CA MET A 48 -10.67 4.21 -8.07
C MET A 48 -11.01 5.34 -7.10
N LYS A 49 -12.20 5.27 -6.51
CA LYS A 49 -12.61 6.15 -5.43
C LYS A 49 -12.79 5.33 -4.17
N MET A 50 -12.17 5.77 -3.09
CA MET A 50 -12.35 5.22 -1.75
C MET A 50 -12.86 6.30 -0.82
N SER A 51 -13.80 5.97 0.07
CA SER A 51 -14.26 6.85 1.12
C SER A 51 -14.35 6.10 2.45
N GLY A 52 -14.17 6.82 3.54
CA GLY A 52 -14.14 6.22 4.87
C GLY A 52 -13.72 7.20 5.95
N GLU A 53 -13.06 6.67 6.97
CA GLU A 53 -12.63 7.42 8.15
C GLU A 53 -11.14 7.19 8.41
N ALA A 54 -10.41 8.28 8.64
CA ALA A 54 -9.04 8.28 9.11
C ALA A 54 -9.01 8.72 10.58
N SER A 55 -8.42 7.90 11.46
CA SER A 55 -8.26 8.22 12.87
C SER A 55 -6.80 8.53 13.18
N MET A 56 -6.55 9.68 13.80
CA MET A 56 -5.21 10.15 14.21
C MET A 56 -5.31 10.80 15.58
N GLN A 57 -4.45 10.42 16.52
CA GLN A 57 -4.39 10.99 17.88
C GLN A 57 -5.76 11.01 18.61
N GLY A 58 -6.57 9.96 18.40
CA GLY A 58 -7.89 9.82 19.01
C GLY A 58 -9.03 10.64 18.36
N MET A 59 -8.74 11.40 17.32
CA MET A 59 -9.72 12.07 16.49
C MET A 59 -9.98 11.30 15.21
N THR A 60 -11.22 11.35 14.71
CA THR A 60 -11.63 10.67 13.47
C THR A 60 -12.16 11.69 12.48
N PHE A 61 -11.69 11.57 11.23
CA PHE A 61 -11.98 12.49 10.15
C PHE A 61 -12.51 11.70 8.94
N PRO A 62 -13.66 12.08 8.38
CA PRO A 62 -14.10 11.54 7.10
C PRO A 62 -13.12 11.91 5.99
N PHE A 63 -12.86 10.96 5.09
CA PHE A 63 -12.05 11.22 3.91
C PHE A 63 -12.67 10.66 2.64
N THR A 64 -12.26 11.22 1.52
CA THR A 64 -12.44 10.66 0.19
C THR A 64 -11.12 10.73 -0.54
N MET A 65 -10.72 9.62 -1.17
CA MET A 65 -9.54 9.54 -2.02
C MET A 65 -9.96 9.06 -3.41
N ILE A 66 -9.45 9.71 -4.43
CA ILE A 66 -9.60 9.31 -5.83
C ILE A 66 -8.21 9.15 -6.40
N THR A 67 -7.95 7.99 -6.99
CA THR A 67 -6.75 7.70 -7.76
C THR A 67 -7.11 7.40 -9.20
N ALA A 68 -6.23 7.68 -10.15
CA ALA A 68 -6.47 7.46 -11.56
C ALA A 68 -5.18 7.15 -12.33
N GLU A 69 -5.34 6.62 -13.53
CA GLU A 69 -4.22 6.39 -14.47
C GLU A 69 -3.27 7.59 -14.54
N GLY A 70 -1.97 7.31 -14.70
CA GLY A 70 -0.91 8.32 -14.66
C GLY A 70 -0.55 8.74 -13.25
N ASP A 71 -0.78 7.85 -12.27
CA ASP A 71 -0.48 8.01 -10.85
C ASP A 71 -1.11 9.27 -10.22
N LYS A 72 -2.23 9.73 -10.81
CA LYS A 72 -2.96 10.88 -10.29
C LYS A 72 -3.68 10.52 -9.00
N MET A 73 -3.65 11.44 -8.05
CA MET A 73 -4.31 11.28 -6.76
C MET A 73 -4.93 12.58 -6.28
N ARG A 74 -6.12 12.47 -5.67
CA ARG A 74 -6.74 13.55 -4.92
C ARG A 74 -7.34 12.99 -3.64
N GLN A 75 -6.92 13.54 -2.50
CA GLN A 75 -7.47 13.22 -1.20
C GLN A 75 -8.15 14.47 -0.61
N VAL A 76 -9.32 14.26 -0.04
CA VAL A 76 -10.06 15.28 0.71
C VAL A 76 -10.34 14.73 2.10
N VAL A 77 -9.92 15.43 3.13
CA VAL A 77 -10.17 15.09 4.54
C VAL A 77 -10.98 16.23 5.16
N ASP A 78 -12.11 15.92 5.79
CA ASP A 78 -12.89 16.91 6.54
C ASP A 78 -12.34 17.02 7.97
N VAL A 79 -11.78 18.17 8.30
CA VAL A 79 -11.27 18.49 9.62
C VAL A 79 -12.18 19.55 10.26
N GLN A 80 -13.15 19.11 11.04
CA GLN A 80 -14.11 20.00 11.75
C GLN A 80 -14.88 20.96 10.82
N GLY A 81 -15.32 20.45 9.65
CA GLY A 81 -16.03 21.24 8.64
C GLY A 81 -15.14 22.05 7.72
N GLN A 82 -13.82 21.94 7.85
CA GLN A 82 -12.83 22.50 6.92
C GLN A 82 -12.19 21.39 6.11
N GLN A 83 -12.18 21.53 4.80
CA GLN A 83 -11.58 20.54 3.93
C GLN A 83 -10.07 20.77 3.77
N MET A 84 -9.30 19.76 4.16
CA MET A 84 -7.92 19.61 3.71
C MET A 84 -7.93 18.86 2.39
N ILE A 85 -7.25 19.40 1.40
CA ILE A 85 -7.13 18.82 0.07
C ILE A 85 -5.67 18.60 -0.22
N GLN A 86 -5.31 17.41 -0.68
CA GLN A 86 -4.01 17.09 -1.24
C GLN A 86 -4.24 16.46 -2.61
N ALA A 87 -3.50 16.89 -3.61
CA ALA A 87 -3.62 16.34 -4.94
C ALA A 87 -2.29 16.30 -5.68
N TYR A 88 -2.19 15.33 -6.58
CA TYR A 88 -1.08 15.11 -7.49
C TYR A 88 -1.65 14.82 -8.88
N ASP A 89 -1.22 15.57 -9.90
CA ASP A 89 -1.74 15.47 -11.26
C ASP A 89 -0.91 14.55 -12.18
N GLY A 90 0.03 13.79 -11.60
CA GLY A 90 1.02 12.97 -12.30
C GLY A 90 2.35 13.71 -12.47
N LYS A 91 2.43 15.00 -12.12
CA LYS A 91 3.63 15.83 -12.26
C LYS A 91 3.87 16.72 -11.05
N ASP A 92 2.87 17.49 -10.66
CA ASP A 92 2.93 18.49 -9.60
C ASP A 92 1.97 18.15 -8.47
N ALA A 93 2.42 18.30 -7.22
CA ALA A 93 1.62 18.11 -6.02
C ALA A 93 1.27 19.46 -5.38
N TRP A 94 0.03 19.58 -4.91
CA TRP A 94 -0.48 20.77 -4.26
C TRP A 94 -1.42 20.44 -3.10
N MET A 95 -1.64 21.43 -2.23
CA MET A 95 -2.50 21.26 -1.08
C MET A 95 -3.28 22.54 -0.72
N VAL A 96 -4.40 22.31 -0.02
CA VAL A 96 -5.14 23.33 0.74
C VAL A 96 -5.30 22.79 2.16
N ALA A 97 -4.96 23.58 3.18
CA ALA A 97 -5.11 23.21 4.58
C ALA A 97 -5.50 24.42 5.42
N PRO A 98 -6.79 24.81 5.46
CA PRO A 98 -7.24 26.06 6.07
C PRO A 98 -6.89 26.18 7.56
N PHE A 99 -6.94 25.06 8.30
CA PHE A 99 -6.55 25.02 9.72
C PHE A 99 -5.06 25.28 9.97
N MET A 100 -4.21 25.19 8.91
CA MET A 100 -2.81 25.58 8.92
C MET A 100 -2.55 26.97 8.33
N GLY A 101 -3.61 27.73 8.01
CA GLY A 101 -3.53 29.03 7.37
C GLY A 101 -3.35 28.99 5.85
N MET A 102 -3.34 27.80 5.23
CA MET A 102 -3.24 27.62 3.77
C MET A 102 -4.65 27.51 3.19
N THR A 103 -5.31 28.63 2.97
CA THR A 103 -6.69 28.71 2.45
C THR A 103 -6.78 28.67 0.93
N GLU A 104 -5.66 28.95 0.24
CA GLU A 104 -5.55 28.91 -1.22
C GLU A 104 -4.72 27.69 -1.65
N PRO A 105 -4.96 27.13 -2.85
CA PRO A 105 -4.13 26.09 -3.41
C PRO A 105 -2.65 26.51 -3.45
N THR A 106 -1.81 25.71 -2.82
CA THR A 106 -0.38 26.00 -2.65
C THR A 106 0.43 24.78 -3.09
N PRO A 107 1.54 24.96 -3.84
CA PRO A 107 2.43 23.86 -4.15
C PRO A 107 2.88 23.14 -2.86
N MET A 108 2.88 21.83 -2.88
CA MET A 108 3.30 21.02 -1.74
C MET A 108 4.81 21.16 -1.49
N PRO A 109 5.29 21.17 -0.25
CA PRO A 109 6.73 21.10 0.06
C PRO A 109 7.39 19.91 -0.66
N LYS A 110 8.64 20.07 -1.11
CA LYS A 110 9.31 19.09 -1.96
C LYS A 110 9.35 17.68 -1.36
N GLU A 111 9.58 17.59 -0.05
CA GLU A 111 9.66 16.33 0.67
C GLU A 111 8.32 15.59 0.64
N GLN A 112 7.22 16.30 0.94
CA GLN A 112 5.86 15.74 0.89
C GLN A 112 5.43 15.40 -0.55
N ALA A 113 5.79 16.25 -1.50
CA ALA A 113 5.54 16.00 -2.92
C ALA A 113 6.29 14.75 -3.42
N ALA A 114 7.50 14.50 -2.93
CA ALA A 114 8.27 13.30 -3.26
C ALA A 114 7.59 12.03 -2.72
N GLU A 115 7.08 12.05 -1.48
CA GLU A 115 6.31 10.94 -0.91
C GLU A 115 5.04 10.67 -1.72
N MET A 116 4.31 11.73 -2.12
CA MET A 116 3.09 11.60 -2.91
C MET A 116 3.33 11.03 -4.32
N LYS A 117 4.48 11.31 -4.91
CA LYS A 117 4.90 10.73 -6.20
C LYS A 117 5.16 9.24 -6.14
N GLU A 118 5.49 8.71 -4.96
CA GLU A 118 5.71 7.27 -4.76
C GLU A 118 4.41 6.49 -4.55
N GLU A 119 3.28 7.17 -4.34
CA GLU A 119 1.97 6.53 -4.35
C GLU A 119 1.58 6.21 -5.79
N ARG A 120 1.44 4.92 -6.09
CA ARG A 120 1.15 4.44 -7.45
C ARG A 120 -0.30 4.00 -7.58
N PHE A 121 -0.88 4.26 -8.75
CA PHE A 121 -2.22 3.80 -9.06
C PHE A 121 -2.27 2.27 -9.16
N LEU A 122 -1.31 1.69 -9.87
CA LEU A 122 -1.18 0.23 -9.97
C LEU A 122 -0.28 -0.32 -8.85
N PRO A 123 -0.59 -1.50 -8.29
CA PRO A 123 0.32 -2.22 -7.41
C PRO A 123 1.74 -2.30 -7.97
N GLU A 124 2.75 -2.20 -7.09
CA GLU A 124 4.16 -2.12 -7.50
C GLU A 124 4.66 -3.37 -8.22
N PHE A 125 4.02 -4.51 -8.01
CA PHE A 125 4.38 -5.77 -8.64
C PHE A 125 3.84 -5.94 -10.08
N ILE A 126 2.92 -5.08 -10.51
CA ILE A 126 2.42 -5.05 -11.89
C ILE A 126 3.42 -4.27 -12.73
N ASP A 127 3.89 -4.90 -13.81
CA ASP A 127 4.85 -4.31 -14.76
C ASP A 127 6.13 -3.77 -14.08
N ALA A 128 6.55 -4.43 -12.98
CA ALA A 128 7.64 -3.96 -12.14
C ALA A 128 8.96 -3.78 -12.91
N GLU A 129 9.33 -4.73 -13.76
CA GLU A 129 10.54 -4.65 -14.57
C GLU A 129 10.46 -3.51 -15.60
N GLU A 130 9.33 -3.34 -16.29
CA GLU A 130 9.10 -2.27 -17.27
C GLU A 130 9.12 -0.89 -16.60
N ARG A 131 8.71 -0.83 -15.33
CA ARG A 131 8.72 0.38 -14.48
C ARG A 131 10.08 0.63 -13.82
N GLY A 132 11.11 -0.20 -14.14
CA GLY A 132 12.44 -0.09 -13.56
C GLY A 132 12.54 -0.50 -12.09
N PHE A 133 11.56 -1.23 -11.56
CA PHE A 133 11.56 -1.66 -10.16
C PHE A 133 12.36 -2.96 -10.00
N LYS A 134 13.17 -3.01 -8.95
CA LYS A 134 13.89 -4.21 -8.53
C LYS A 134 13.14 -4.90 -7.40
N ILE A 135 12.85 -6.19 -7.56
CA ILE A 135 12.22 -7.02 -6.54
C ILE A 135 13.22 -8.05 -6.03
N GLU A 136 13.40 -8.11 -4.72
CA GLU A 136 14.31 -9.04 -4.06
C GLU A 136 13.61 -9.76 -2.91
N ALA A 137 13.87 -11.07 -2.76
CA ALA A 137 13.44 -11.78 -1.55
C ALA A 137 14.22 -11.28 -0.34
N VAL A 138 13.52 -11.06 0.75
CA VAL A 138 14.10 -10.79 2.06
C VAL A 138 13.54 -11.77 3.08
N GLU A 139 14.16 -11.85 4.26
CA GLU A 139 13.66 -12.70 5.32
C GLU A 139 12.22 -12.34 5.70
N GLY A 140 11.33 -13.35 5.74
CA GLY A 140 9.97 -13.20 6.24
C GLY A 140 9.95 -12.97 7.75
N LYS A 141 8.82 -12.53 8.26
CA LYS A 141 8.57 -12.33 9.70
C LYS A 141 7.36 -13.15 10.12
N GLU A 142 7.28 -13.46 11.41
CA GLU A 142 6.03 -13.85 12.02
C GLU A 142 5.31 -12.59 12.54
N LEU A 143 4.12 -12.32 12.02
CA LEU A 143 3.32 -11.16 12.37
C LEU A 143 2.03 -11.64 13.06
N GLU A 144 1.91 -11.35 14.35
CA GLU A 144 0.74 -11.79 15.16
C GLU A 144 0.41 -13.28 15.02
N GLY A 145 1.45 -14.14 14.90
CA GLY A 145 1.33 -15.58 14.73
C GLY A 145 1.19 -16.06 13.28
N THR A 146 1.16 -15.14 12.32
CA THR A 146 1.10 -15.45 10.88
C THR A 146 2.50 -15.44 10.27
N PRO A 147 2.99 -16.55 9.72
CA PRO A 147 4.26 -16.59 8.99
C PRO A 147 4.12 -15.87 7.65
N THR A 148 5.18 -15.13 7.24
CA THR A 148 5.16 -14.36 6.01
C THR A 148 6.33 -14.66 5.09
N TYR A 149 6.14 -14.38 3.79
CA TYR A 149 7.23 -14.18 2.82
C TYR A 149 7.54 -12.70 2.73
N GLY A 150 8.83 -12.35 2.69
CA GLY A 150 9.28 -10.96 2.54
C GLY A 150 9.75 -10.66 1.12
N LEU A 151 9.23 -9.61 0.51
CA LEU A 151 9.75 -9.06 -0.75
C LEU A 151 10.06 -7.58 -0.58
N ARG A 152 11.23 -7.14 -1.05
CA ARG A 152 11.61 -5.73 -1.14
C ARG A 152 11.46 -5.27 -2.57
N VAL A 153 10.77 -4.14 -2.75
CA VAL A 153 10.70 -3.39 -3.99
C VAL A 153 11.55 -2.14 -3.85
N THR A 154 12.45 -1.91 -4.80
CA THR A 154 13.27 -0.68 -4.89
C THR A 154 12.94 0.01 -6.20
N THR A 155 12.50 1.28 -6.16
CA THR A 155 12.22 2.08 -7.36
C THR A 155 13.50 2.67 -7.95
N GLU A 156 13.44 3.22 -9.18
CA GLU A 156 14.59 3.90 -9.82
C GLU A 156 15.10 5.09 -8.99
N GLU A 157 14.20 5.82 -8.33
CA GLU A 157 14.52 6.92 -7.42
C GLU A 157 15.09 6.40 -6.09
N GLY A 158 15.17 5.07 -5.97
CA GLY A 158 15.75 4.36 -4.84
C GLY A 158 14.82 4.38 -3.62
N PHE A 159 13.50 4.51 -3.73
CA PHE A 159 12.58 4.20 -2.65
C PHE A 159 12.54 2.71 -2.38
N ASP A 160 12.65 2.34 -1.11
CA ASP A 160 12.57 0.96 -0.67
C ASP A 160 11.28 0.72 0.10
N ARG A 161 10.52 -0.27 -0.33
CA ARG A 161 9.34 -0.75 0.36
C ARG A 161 9.42 -2.26 0.51
N THR A 162 9.26 -2.76 1.73
CA THR A 162 9.28 -4.20 2.01
C THR A 162 7.87 -4.65 2.32
N TYR A 163 7.40 -5.64 1.59
CA TYR A 163 6.10 -6.27 1.76
C TYR A 163 6.26 -7.61 2.46
N TYR A 164 5.35 -7.91 3.38
CA TYR A 164 5.27 -9.17 4.09
C TYR A 164 3.95 -9.83 3.76
N PHE A 165 4.02 -10.89 2.94
CA PHE A 165 2.88 -11.63 2.42
C PHE A 165 2.55 -12.79 3.33
N ASP A 166 1.26 -12.96 3.67
CA ASP A 166 0.73 -14.17 4.27
C ASP A 166 1.14 -15.39 3.44
N GLN A 167 1.63 -16.45 4.08
CA GLN A 167 2.11 -17.65 3.35
C GLN A 167 1.00 -18.53 2.79
N GLU A 168 -0.24 -18.38 3.26
CA GLU A 168 -1.40 -19.15 2.80
C GLU A 168 -2.15 -18.41 1.69
N TYR A 169 -2.37 -17.09 1.85
CA TYR A 169 -3.22 -16.30 0.95
C TYR A 169 -2.42 -15.45 -0.04
N PHE A 170 -1.12 -15.30 0.13
CA PHE A 170 -0.24 -14.48 -0.71
C PHE A 170 -0.66 -13.01 -0.81
N ILE A 171 -1.42 -12.51 0.13
CA ILE A 171 -1.73 -11.07 0.25
C ILE A 171 -0.79 -10.40 1.27
N PRO A 172 -0.38 -9.14 1.06
CA PRO A 172 0.47 -8.45 2.02
C PRO A 172 -0.33 -8.10 3.28
N ILE A 173 0.16 -8.50 4.45
CA ILE A 173 -0.43 -8.13 5.74
C ILE A 173 0.34 -7.01 6.44
N MET A 174 1.55 -6.72 5.98
CA MET A 174 2.32 -5.57 6.41
C MET A 174 3.22 -5.06 5.28
N MET A 175 3.39 -3.76 5.25
CA MET A 175 4.30 -3.06 4.37
C MET A 175 5.18 -2.15 5.24
N ALA A 176 6.50 -2.15 5.02
CA ALA A 176 7.45 -1.30 5.73
C ALA A 176 8.20 -0.41 4.75
N SER A 177 8.24 0.88 5.01
CA SER A 177 9.02 1.86 4.25
C SER A 177 9.90 2.69 5.18
N LYS A 178 11.03 3.16 4.65
CA LYS A 178 11.94 4.02 5.40
C LYS A 178 11.78 5.46 4.93
N VAL A 179 11.46 6.36 5.86
CA VAL A 179 11.43 7.80 5.57
C VAL A 179 12.83 8.25 5.16
N LYS A 180 12.97 8.81 3.96
CA LYS A 180 14.28 9.17 3.40
C LYS A 180 14.77 10.54 3.85
N GLU A 181 13.89 11.51 3.90
CA GLU A 181 14.22 12.91 4.09
C GLU A 181 13.38 13.54 5.21
N GLY A 182 13.74 14.73 5.62
CA GLY A 182 13.04 15.49 6.64
C GLY A 182 13.39 15.11 8.08
N PRO A 183 12.67 15.66 9.07
CA PRO A 183 12.96 15.47 10.51
C PRO A 183 12.86 14.03 10.99
N GLN A 184 12.18 13.16 10.26
CA GLN A 184 11.98 11.75 10.58
C GLN A 184 12.82 10.81 9.69
N ALA A 185 13.80 11.34 8.96
CA ALA A 185 14.66 10.54 8.10
C ALA A 185 15.30 9.36 8.85
N GLY A 186 15.24 8.18 8.22
CA GLY A 186 15.73 6.94 8.81
C GLY A 186 14.70 6.18 9.64
N THR A 187 13.57 6.78 9.99
CA THR A 187 12.47 6.11 10.69
C THR A 187 11.80 5.08 9.77
N VAL A 188 11.48 3.92 10.31
CA VAL A 188 10.68 2.90 9.61
C VAL A 188 9.22 3.11 9.95
N MET A 189 8.41 3.27 8.91
CA MET A 189 6.97 3.33 8.96
C MET A 189 6.42 1.96 8.55
N GLU A 190 5.62 1.36 9.40
CA GLU A 190 4.97 0.06 9.18
C GLU A 190 3.48 0.28 8.95
N THR A 191 2.98 -0.19 7.82
CA THR A 191 1.54 -0.15 7.49
C THR A 191 1.01 -1.57 7.51
N TYR A 192 0.15 -1.87 8.47
CA TYR A 192 -0.56 -3.14 8.58
C TYR A 192 -1.81 -3.06 7.73
N LEU A 193 -2.07 -4.11 6.95
CA LEU A 193 -3.15 -4.20 5.99
C LEU A 193 -4.07 -5.36 6.39
N SER A 194 -5.37 -5.12 6.42
CA SER A 194 -6.36 -6.15 6.78
C SER A 194 -7.73 -5.86 6.20
N ASP A 195 -8.71 -6.73 6.50
CA ASP A 195 -10.08 -6.63 5.99
C ASP A 195 -10.12 -6.52 4.46
N TYR A 196 -9.43 -7.46 3.79
CA TYR A 196 -9.42 -7.51 2.34
C TYR A 196 -10.79 -7.87 1.79
N GLN A 197 -11.31 -7.06 0.89
CA GLN A 197 -12.60 -7.25 0.25
C GLN A 197 -12.51 -7.15 -1.26
N GLU A 198 -13.33 -7.93 -1.94
CA GLU A 198 -13.48 -7.89 -3.39
C GLU A 198 -14.46 -6.77 -3.78
N VAL A 199 -14.01 -5.91 -4.68
CA VAL A 199 -14.80 -4.86 -5.31
C VAL A 199 -14.72 -5.05 -6.82
N GLU A 200 -15.80 -5.49 -7.45
CA GLU A 200 -15.88 -5.71 -8.91
C GLU A 200 -14.70 -6.53 -9.48
N GLY A 201 -14.28 -7.59 -8.75
CA GLY A 201 -13.20 -8.49 -9.14
C GLY A 201 -11.79 -8.03 -8.74
N ILE A 202 -11.66 -6.89 -8.10
CA ILE A 202 -10.39 -6.38 -7.54
C ILE A 202 -10.42 -6.53 -6.02
N VAL A 203 -9.37 -7.10 -5.43
CA VAL A 203 -9.26 -7.27 -3.97
C VAL A 203 -8.37 -6.18 -3.39
N VAL A 204 -8.92 -5.44 -2.43
CA VAL A 204 -8.25 -4.31 -1.76
C VAL A 204 -8.39 -4.39 -0.23
N PRO A 205 -7.39 -3.92 0.54
CA PRO A 205 -7.53 -3.82 1.98
C PRO A 205 -8.50 -2.70 2.35
N MET A 206 -9.46 -2.99 3.23
CA MET A 206 -10.42 -2.01 3.72
C MET A 206 -9.99 -1.40 5.06
N PHE A 207 -8.95 -1.95 5.69
CA PHE A 207 -8.38 -1.39 6.91
C PHE A 207 -6.86 -1.32 6.85
N MET A 208 -6.31 -0.16 7.24
CA MET A 208 -4.88 0.07 7.33
C MET A 208 -4.54 0.72 8.68
N GLU A 209 -3.47 0.25 9.32
CA GLU A 209 -2.91 0.85 10.53
C GLU A 209 -1.44 1.20 10.33
N VAL A 210 -1.13 2.48 10.42
CA VAL A 210 0.24 2.99 10.30
C VAL A 210 0.88 3.09 11.67
N LYS A 211 2.02 2.43 11.84
CA LYS A 211 2.82 2.45 13.07
C LYS A 211 4.23 2.99 12.83
N VAL A 212 4.74 3.71 13.81
CA VAL A 212 6.13 4.17 13.87
C VAL A 212 6.70 3.77 15.21
N SER A 213 7.78 2.99 15.20
CA SER A 213 8.40 2.46 16.45
C SER A 213 7.38 1.73 17.35
N GLY A 214 6.44 1.01 16.75
CA GLY A 214 5.37 0.26 17.45
C GLY A 214 4.20 1.10 17.94
N ALA A 215 4.24 2.43 17.84
CA ALA A 215 3.14 3.31 18.20
C ALA A 215 2.22 3.56 16.99
N THR A 216 0.91 3.38 17.17
CA THR A 216 -0.08 3.71 16.13
C THR A 216 -0.14 5.22 15.92
N MET A 217 0.15 5.64 14.70
CA MET A 217 0.07 7.03 14.25
C MET A 217 -1.25 7.33 13.58
N GLN A 218 -1.75 6.39 12.78
CA GLN A 218 -2.97 6.56 12.00
C GLN A 218 -3.67 5.21 11.82
N LYS A 219 -5.01 5.24 11.78
CA LYS A 219 -5.85 4.14 11.30
C LYS A 219 -6.75 4.66 10.19
N ILE A 220 -6.88 3.88 9.13
CA ILE A 220 -7.71 4.20 7.98
C ILE A 220 -8.71 3.05 7.82
N SER A 221 -10.01 3.38 7.87
CA SER A 221 -11.10 2.44 7.64
C SER A 221 -11.85 2.87 6.38
N ILE A 222 -11.71 2.12 5.31
CA ILE A 222 -12.43 2.33 4.07
C ILE A 222 -13.84 1.75 4.25
N LYS A 223 -14.86 2.52 3.95
CA LYS A 223 -16.27 2.15 4.04
C LYS A 223 -16.86 1.80 2.69
N GLU A 224 -16.37 2.48 1.66
CA GLU A 224 -16.83 2.31 0.29
C GLU A 224 -15.66 2.42 -0.67
N ALA A 225 -15.65 1.55 -1.68
CA ALA A 225 -14.74 1.62 -2.82
C ALA A 225 -15.56 1.46 -4.11
N ALA A 226 -15.25 2.27 -5.12
CA ALA A 226 -15.89 2.22 -6.44
C ALA A 226 -14.80 2.33 -7.52
N LEU A 227 -14.91 1.48 -8.53
CA LEU A 227 -13.96 1.41 -9.64
C LEU A 227 -14.47 2.21 -10.83
N ASN A 228 -13.55 2.67 -11.68
CA ASN A 228 -13.85 3.34 -12.94
C ASN A 228 -14.83 4.52 -12.79
N VAL A 229 -14.71 5.28 -11.68
CA VAL A 229 -15.50 6.49 -11.49
C VAL A 229 -15.12 7.56 -12.52
N GLU A 230 -16.08 8.39 -12.91
CA GLU A 230 -15.81 9.48 -13.85
C GLU A 230 -14.84 10.50 -13.24
N VAL A 231 -13.73 10.73 -13.92
CA VAL A 231 -12.69 11.70 -13.53
C VAL A 231 -12.27 12.54 -14.72
N ASN A 232 -11.78 13.75 -14.45
CA ASN A 232 -11.12 14.60 -15.42
C ASN A 232 -9.83 15.19 -14.84
N ASP A 233 -8.95 15.68 -15.68
CA ASP A 233 -7.64 16.18 -15.26
C ASP A 233 -7.73 17.40 -14.33
N GLU A 234 -8.79 18.20 -14.45
CA GLU A 234 -9.00 19.39 -13.62
C GLU A 234 -9.22 19.02 -12.14
N MET A 235 -9.68 17.80 -11.85
CA MET A 235 -9.86 17.33 -10.47
C MET A 235 -8.53 17.20 -9.72
N PHE A 236 -7.44 16.95 -10.43
CA PHE A 236 -6.11 16.70 -9.88
C PHE A 236 -5.18 17.92 -10.01
N ALA A 237 -5.39 18.71 -11.06
CA ALA A 237 -4.57 19.89 -11.32
C ALA A 237 -4.76 20.98 -10.25
N MET A 238 -3.68 21.70 -9.95
CA MET A 238 -3.77 22.85 -9.05
C MET A 238 -4.68 23.91 -9.66
N PRO A 239 -5.76 24.33 -8.96
CA PRO A 239 -6.64 25.37 -9.44
C PRO A 239 -5.88 26.67 -9.74
N LYS A 240 -6.17 27.30 -10.87
CA LYS A 240 -5.63 28.64 -11.17
C LYS A 240 -6.21 29.64 -10.17
N PRO A 241 -5.42 30.60 -9.70
CA PRO A 241 -5.94 31.69 -8.89
C PRO A 241 -7.11 32.37 -9.62
N ALA A 242 -8.22 32.59 -8.92
CA ALA A 242 -9.29 33.41 -9.48
C ALA A 242 -8.68 34.74 -9.90
N MET A 243 -8.81 35.13 -11.18
CA MET A 243 -8.44 36.46 -11.61
C MET A 243 -9.27 37.43 -10.76
N LYS A 244 -8.62 38.20 -9.90
CA LYS A 244 -9.29 39.36 -9.29
C LYS A 244 -9.72 40.22 -10.46
N GLU A 245 -11.02 40.37 -10.67
CA GLU A 245 -11.53 41.44 -11.51
C GLU A 245 -11.03 42.73 -10.86
N ASP A 246 -10.03 43.36 -11.49
CA ASP A 246 -9.60 44.67 -11.12
C ASP A 246 -10.82 45.59 -11.33
N GLY A 247 -11.49 45.87 -10.22
CA GLY A 247 -12.64 46.74 -10.18
C GLY A 247 -12.22 48.13 -10.69
N GLN A 248 -12.86 48.52 -11.77
CA GLN A 248 -12.87 49.91 -12.23
C GLN A 248 -13.52 50.81 -11.17
#